data_a7d1e8d3885aea98877199d045e49009
#
_entry.id   a7d1e8d3885aea98877199d045e49009
#
_cell.length_a   1.000
_cell.length_b   1.000
_cell.length_c   1.000
_cell.angle_alpha   90.00
_cell.angle_beta   90.00
_cell.angle_gamma   90.00
#
_symmetry.space_group_name_H-M   'P 1'
#
loop_
_entity.id
_entity.type
_entity.pdbx_description
1 polymer ?
#
loop_
_entity_poly.entity_id
_entity_poly.type
_entity_poly.pdbx_seq_one_letter_code
_entity_poly.pdbx_strand_id
1 'polypeptide(L)'
;MESVSKRTMSNQNTGNTVQQMESEFTPGVEIKIIVAVIFLMAFGLVMIFSASSYTSSISSATNYDSAFYFKKQLKMIILGMVAAGVVSVIPYKAFKKVGPLMYGLSIVLIFALKTPLGITSGGATGWLNLGIIQLQVADATKVCMIIFMAYYVSKYWKEMHKFLRIFKLWLFIAFQAGLILAISSNLSSCLILLLMVFVLTFIVGKNPSLHIGVGVFGIVA
;
A
#
# COMPACT_ATOMS: atom_id res chain seq x y z
N MET A 1 -43.26 -28.39 -2.36
CA MET A 1 -43.13 -27.60 -1.11
C MET A 1 -41.75 -27.70 -0.48
N GLU A 2 -41.04 -28.81 -0.58
CA GLU A 2 -39.72 -29.04 0.03
C GLU A 2 -38.57 -28.17 -0.55
N SER A 3 -38.61 -27.86 -1.84
CA SER A 3 -37.59 -27.04 -2.51
C SER A 3 -37.62 -25.55 -2.11
N VAL A 4 -38.80 -25.05 -1.76
CA VAL A 4 -38.99 -23.66 -1.29
C VAL A 4 -38.47 -23.52 0.14
N SER A 5 -38.73 -24.50 1.01
CA SER A 5 -38.28 -24.54 2.39
C SER A 5 -36.73 -24.57 2.48
N LYS A 6 -36.04 -25.36 1.65
CA LYS A 6 -34.58 -25.42 1.59
C LYS A 6 -33.92 -24.12 1.12
N ARG A 7 -34.56 -23.40 0.18
CA ARG A 7 -34.08 -22.06 -0.26
C ARG A 7 -34.22 -21.01 0.82
N THR A 8 -35.32 -21.05 1.58
CA THR A 8 -35.56 -20.07 2.66
C THR A 8 -34.59 -20.28 3.82
N MET A 9 -34.32 -21.55 4.20
CA MET A 9 -33.29 -21.84 5.23
C MET A 9 -31.87 -21.50 4.80
N SER A 10 -31.53 -21.69 3.52
CA SER A 10 -30.22 -21.30 2.99
C SER A 10 -30.02 -19.78 3.01
N ASN A 11 -31.06 -19.02 2.67
CA ASN A 11 -31.00 -17.54 2.71
C ASN A 11 -30.95 -16.99 4.15
N GLN A 12 -31.67 -17.60 5.09
CA GLN A 12 -31.59 -17.21 6.51
C GLN A 12 -30.22 -17.49 7.12
N ASN A 13 -29.61 -18.64 6.81
CA ASN A 13 -28.26 -18.96 7.29
C ASN A 13 -27.21 -17.98 6.72
N THR A 14 -27.32 -17.61 5.44
CA THR A 14 -26.41 -16.61 4.83
C THR A 14 -26.61 -15.22 5.43
N GLY A 15 -27.85 -14.82 5.70
CA GLY A 15 -28.16 -13.55 6.37
C GLY A 15 -27.63 -13.48 7.80
N ASN A 16 -27.77 -14.55 8.56
CA ASN A 16 -27.27 -14.65 9.93
C ASN A 16 -25.73 -14.66 9.98
N THR A 17 -25.07 -15.31 9.01
CA THR A 17 -23.59 -15.31 8.92
C THR A 17 -23.05 -13.92 8.57
N VAL A 18 -23.74 -13.18 7.68
CA VAL A 18 -23.34 -11.81 7.34
C VAL A 18 -23.57 -10.86 8.54
N GLN A 19 -24.69 -10.99 9.25
CA GLN A 19 -24.96 -10.22 10.46
C GLN A 19 -23.99 -10.57 11.62
N GLN A 20 -23.59 -11.83 11.75
CA GLN A 20 -22.57 -12.24 12.72
C GLN A 20 -21.19 -11.68 12.36
N MET A 21 -20.79 -11.66 11.08
CA MET A 21 -19.55 -11.02 10.65
C MET A 21 -19.57 -9.48 10.85
N GLU A 22 -20.72 -8.85 10.67
CA GLU A 22 -20.89 -7.41 10.97
C GLU A 22 -20.86 -7.11 12.48
N SER A 23 -21.32 -8.03 13.32
CA SER A 23 -21.30 -7.87 14.78
C SER A 23 -19.95 -8.21 15.43
N GLU A 24 -19.10 -9.00 14.77
CA GLU A 24 -17.71 -9.26 15.18
C GLU A 24 -16.75 -8.12 14.83
N PHE A 25 -17.18 -7.12 14.09
CA PHE A 25 -16.43 -5.87 13.88
C PHE A 25 -16.52 -5.05 15.17
N THR A 26 -15.81 -5.50 16.19
CA THR A 26 -15.82 -4.89 17.51
C THR A 26 -15.14 -3.52 17.44
N PRO A 27 -15.84 -2.42 17.84
CA PRO A 27 -15.26 -1.07 17.90
C PRO A 27 -13.95 -0.99 18.69
N GLY A 28 -13.70 -1.98 19.55
CA GLY A 28 -12.48 -2.07 20.34
C GLY A 28 -11.21 -2.40 19.57
N VAL A 29 -11.32 -3.04 18.40
CA VAL A 29 -10.14 -3.36 17.55
C VAL A 29 -9.64 -2.09 16.86
N GLU A 30 -10.54 -1.25 16.38
CA GLU A 30 -10.19 0.02 15.72
C GLU A 30 -9.46 0.96 16.68
N ILE A 31 -9.94 1.09 17.91
CA ILE A 31 -9.31 1.91 18.95
C ILE A 31 -7.90 1.39 19.28
N LYS A 32 -7.73 0.09 19.41
CA LYS A 32 -6.41 -0.52 19.69
C LYS A 32 -5.40 -0.21 18.56
N ILE A 33 -5.82 -0.27 17.31
CA ILE A 33 -4.97 0.05 16.17
C ILE A 33 -4.60 1.55 16.18
N ILE A 34 -5.57 2.43 16.42
CA ILE A 34 -5.33 3.87 16.49
C ILE A 34 -4.35 4.21 17.62
N VAL A 35 -4.55 3.63 18.80
CA VAL A 35 -3.65 3.84 19.95
C VAL A 35 -2.25 3.33 19.64
N ALA A 36 -2.11 2.15 19.03
CA ALA A 36 -0.82 1.60 18.64
C ALA A 36 -0.10 2.49 17.62
N VAL A 37 -0.82 3.03 16.63
CA VAL A 37 -0.26 3.94 15.63
C VAL A 37 0.21 5.24 16.28
N ILE A 38 -0.59 5.85 17.14
CA ILE A 38 -0.22 7.08 17.87
C ILE A 38 1.01 6.85 18.74
N PHE A 39 1.04 5.71 19.45
CA PHE A 39 2.19 5.34 20.29
C PHE A 39 3.47 5.19 19.45
N LEU A 40 3.40 4.48 18.32
CA LEU A 40 4.54 4.30 17.41
C LEU A 40 5.02 5.64 16.80
N MET A 41 4.08 6.53 16.46
CA MET A 41 4.42 7.89 15.97
C MET A 41 5.13 8.71 17.04
N ALA A 42 4.63 8.71 18.28
CA ALA A 42 5.23 9.41 19.40
C ALA A 42 6.62 8.85 19.72
N PHE A 43 6.75 7.53 19.80
CA PHE A 43 8.03 6.87 20.02
C PHE A 43 9.05 7.18 18.91
N GLY A 44 8.62 7.08 17.62
CA GLY A 44 9.46 7.44 16.48
C GLY A 44 9.93 8.89 16.52
N LEU A 45 9.06 9.81 16.95
CA LEU A 45 9.41 11.24 17.07
C LEU A 45 10.48 11.48 18.13
N VAL A 46 10.38 10.81 19.29
CA VAL A 46 11.38 10.86 20.36
C VAL A 46 12.71 10.28 19.89
N MET A 47 12.67 9.13 19.20
CA MET A 47 13.86 8.47 18.67
C MET A 47 14.58 9.32 17.62
N ILE A 48 13.83 9.98 16.72
CA ILE A 48 14.41 10.90 15.73
C ILE A 48 15.08 12.08 16.44
N PHE A 49 14.46 12.67 17.44
CA PHE A 49 15.06 13.75 18.21
C PHE A 49 16.36 13.30 18.89
N SER A 50 16.33 12.16 19.58
CA SER A 50 17.49 11.62 20.28
C SER A 50 18.66 11.32 19.32
N ALA A 51 18.39 10.70 18.19
CA ALA A 51 19.41 10.30 17.22
C ALA A 51 19.98 11.47 16.42
N SER A 52 19.20 12.52 16.17
CA SER A 52 19.59 13.60 15.24
C SER A 52 19.98 14.92 15.92
N SER A 53 19.68 15.10 17.21
CA SER A 53 19.87 16.37 17.91
C SER A 53 21.32 16.84 17.88
N TYR A 54 22.28 15.94 18.15
CA TYR A 54 23.70 16.26 18.13
C TYR A 54 24.17 16.63 16.70
N THR A 55 23.87 15.78 15.73
CA THR A 55 24.27 16.01 14.32
C THR A 55 23.68 17.32 13.77
N SER A 56 22.44 17.64 14.16
CA SER A 56 21.80 18.90 13.75
C SER A 56 22.40 20.12 14.40
N SER A 57 22.84 20.03 15.66
CA SER A 57 23.39 21.15 16.40
C SER A 57 24.77 21.61 15.90
N ILE A 58 25.50 20.73 15.18
CA ILE A 58 26.84 21.03 14.63
C ILE A 58 26.84 21.28 13.12
N SER A 59 25.68 21.11 12.45
CA SER A 59 25.56 21.22 10.99
C SER A 59 25.04 22.60 10.57
N SER A 60 25.74 23.25 9.67
CA SER A 60 25.30 24.50 9.03
C SER A 60 24.07 24.29 8.14
N ALA A 61 23.90 23.10 7.58
CA ALA A 61 22.74 22.75 6.75
C ALA A 61 21.42 22.75 7.53
N THR A 62 21.45 22.65 8.85
CA THR A 62 20.29 22.69 9.75
C THR A 62 20.22 23.99 10.56
N ASN A 63 21.01 25.00 10.20
CA ASN A 63 21.18 26.25 10.95
C ASN A 63 21.51 26.01 12.44
N TYR A 64 22.26 24.95 12.75
CA TYR A 64 22.62 24.55 14.12
C TYR A 64 21.43 24.30 15.05
N ASP A 65 20.22 24.04 14.48
CA ASP A 65 18.99 23.77 15.24
C ASP A 65 18.92 22.27 15.60
N SER A 66 19.14 21.93 16.86
CA SER A 66 19.05 20.55 17.37
C SER A 66 17.72 19.89 17.15
N ALA A 67 16.64 20.66 17.02
CA ALA A 67 15.28 20.16 16.80
C ALA A 67 14.86 20.17 15.33
N PHE A 68 15.75 20.42 14.38
CA PHE A 68 15.43 20.54 12.96
C PHE A 68 14.68 19.33 12.42
N TYR A 69 15.21 18.12 12.58
CA TYR A 69 14.57 16.89 12.10
C TYR A 69 13.31 16.54 12.87
N PHE A 70 13.27 16.83 14.18
CA PHE A 70 12.06 16.69 14.98
C PHE A 70 10.91 17.55 14.43
N LYS A 71 11.15 18.83 14.19
CA LYS A 71 10.17 19.77 13.63
C LYS A 71 9.72 19.33 12.23
N LYS A 72 10.65 18.85 11.40
CA LYS A 72 10.35 18.33 10.07
C LYS A 72 9.46 17.10 10.16
N GLN A 73 9.78 16.15 11.03
CA GLN A 73 8.99 14.92 11.22
C GLN A 73 7.61 15.22 11.80
N LEU A 74 7.51 16.12 12.78
CA LEU A 74 6.24 16.52 13.36
C LEU A 74 5.29 17.10 12.32
N LYS A 75 5.78 17.97 11.43
CA LYS A 75 4.99 18.51 10.30
C LYS A 75 4.48 17.40 9.39
N MET A 76 5.31 16.38 9.09
CA MET A 76 4.93 15.26 8.24
C MET A 76 3.90 14.36 8.93
N ILE A 77 4.01 14.13 10.23
CA ILE A 77 3.02 13.39 11.03
C ILE A 77 1.66 14.11 10.97
N ILE A 78 1.62 15.41 11.23
CA ILE A 78 0.37 16.19 11.17
C ILE A 78 -0.27 16.11 9.78
N LEU A 79 0.54 16.31 8.73
CA LEU A 79 0.07 16.20 7.35
C LEU A 79 -0.47 14.80 7.03
N GLY A 80 0.25 13.75 7.47
CA GLY A 80 -0.16 12.36 7.30
C GLY A 80 -1.45 12.03 8.04
N MET A 81 -1.63 12.54 9.26
CA MET A 81 -2.87 12.37 10.03
C MET A 81 -4.06 13.05 9.34
N VAL A 82 -3.88 14.27 8.84
CA VAL A 82 -4.93 14.97 8.07
C VAL A 82 -5.28 14.18 6.81
N ALA A 83 -4.28 13.71 6.06
CA ALA A 83 -4.51 12.89 4.87
C ALA A 83 -5.23 11.58 5.19
N ALA A 84 -4.85 10.90 6.27
CA ALA A 84 -5.53 9.68 6.74
C ALA A 84 -6.98 9.95 7.13
N GLY A 85 -7.24 11.08 7.82
CA GLY A 85 -8.60 11.50 8.16
C GLY A 85 -9.46 11.76 6.92
N VAL A 86 -8.92 12.46 5.92
CA VAL A 86 -9.61 12.70 4.65
C VAL A 86 -9.93 11.39 3.92
N VAL A 87 -8.94 10.48 3.83
CA VAL A 87 -9.13 9.19 3.15
C VAL A 87 -10.12 8.30 3.88
N SER A 88 -10.17 8.35 5.22
CA SER A 88 -11.10 7.53 6.02
C SER A 88 -12.58 7.87 5.79
N VAL A 89 -12.89 9.11 5.39
CA VAL A 89 -14.26 9.54 5.07
C VAL A 89 -14.69 9.10 3.66
N ILE A 90 -13.76 8.75 2.79
CA ILE A 90 -14.07 8.34 1.41
C ILE A 90 -14.67 6.92 1.42
N PRO A 91 -15.89 6.71 0.90
CA PRO A 91 -16.50 5.40 0.85
C PRO A 91 -15.68 4.45 -0.04
N TYR A 92 -15.42 3.22 0.44
CA TYR A 92 -14.62 2.23 -0.28
C TYR A 92 -15.11 1.98 -1.72
N LYS A 93 -16.41 2.20 -2.01
CA LYS A 93 -16.99 2.09 -3.35
C LYS A 93 -16.37 3.07 -4.36
N ALA A 94 -15.86 4.21 -3.91
CA ALA A 94 -15.18 5.17 -4.78
C ALA A 94 -13.84 4.62 -5.27
N PHE A 95 -13.09 3.92 -4.42
CA PHE A 95 -11.83 3.28 -4.81
C PHE A 95 -12.00 2.23 -5.90
N LYS A 96 -13.18 1.57 -5.96
CA LYS A 96 -13.51 0.62 -7.02
C LYS A 96 -13.58 1.27 -8.41
N LYS A 97 -13.96 2.56 -8.49
CA LYS A 97 -14.03 3.28 -9.78
C LYS A 97 -12.68 3.81 -10.22
N VAL A 98 -11.82 4.17 -9.27
CA VAL A 98 -10.53 4.81 -9.56
C VAL A 98 -9.36 3.84 -9.74
N GLY A 99 -9.57 2.53 -9.56
CA GLY A 99 -8.52 1.53 -9.67
C GLY A 99 -7.65 1.63 -10.93
N PRO A 100 -8.22 1.65 -12.16
CA PRO A 100 -7.43 1.80 -13.38
C PRO A 100 -6.69 3.13 -13.48
N LEU A 101 -7.30 4.20 -12.96
CA LEU A 101 -6.68 5.53 -12.90
C LEU A 101 -5.46 5.51 -11.98
N MET A 102 -5.52 4.80 -10.83
CA MET A 102 -4.39 4.65 -9.92
C MET A 102 -3.23 3.91 -10.57
N TYR A 103 -3.51 2.89 -11.40
CA TYR A 103 -2.47 2.22 -12.16
C TYR A 103 -1.78 3.19 -13.13
N GLY A 104 -2.54 3.97 -13.89
CA GLY A 104 -2.00 5.00 -14.77
C GLY A 104 -1.19 6.06 -14.02
N LEU A 105 -1.72 6.55 -12.88
CA LEU A 105 -1.05 7.50 -12.01
C LEU A 105 0.31 6.97 -11.51
N SER A 106 0.37 5.70 -11.12
CA SER A 106 1.61 5.10 -10.66
C SER A 106 2.70 5.06 -11.74
N ILE A 107 2.32 4.81 -13.00
CA ILE A 107 3.23 4.87 -14.15
C ILE A 107 3.74 6.30 -14.36
N VAL A 108 2.83 7.29 -14.35
CA VAL A 108 3.19 8.70 -14.48
C VAL A 108 4.15 9.15 -13.39
N LEU A 109 3.93 8.74 -12.14
CA LEU A 109 4.82 9.07 -11.02
C LEU A 109 6.23 8.48 -11.20
N ILE A 110 6.35 7.25 -11.72
CA ILE A 110 7.66 6.65 -11.99
C ILE A 110 8.39 7.41 -13.10
N PHE A 111 7.71 7.77 -14.18
CA PHE A 111 8.32 8.57 -15.26
C PHE A 111 8.66 9.99 -14.82
N ALA A 112 7.93 10.56 -13.86
CA ALA A 112 8.25 11.87 -13.28
C ALA A 112 9.63 11.90 -12.60
N LEU A 113 10.18 10.76 -12.15
CA LEU A 113 11.55 10.67 -11.65
C LEU A 113 12.62 11.05 -12.68
N LYS A 114 12.33 10.91 -13.97
CA LYS A 114 13.24 11.31 -15.07
C LYS A 114 13.18 12.80 -15.38
N THR A 115 12.26 13.53 -14.77
CA THR A 115 12.15 14.99 -14.92
C THR A 115 13.11 15.71 -13.96
N PRO A 116 13.36 17.01 -14.12
CA PRO A 116 14.20 17.81 -13.20
C PRO A 116 13.71 17.82 -11.73
N LEU A 117 12.49 17.32 -11.48
CA LEU A 117 11.93 17.18 -10.13
C LEU A 117 12.49 15.96 -9.38
N GLY A 118 13.16 15.04 -10.09
CA GLY A 118 13.76 13.85 -9.50
C GLY A 118 15.00 14.17 -8.68
N ILE A 119 15.03 13.72 -7.42
CA ILE A 119 16.21 13.85 -6.54
C ILE A 119 16.95 12.52 -6.53
N THR A 120 18.23 12.57 -6.87
CA THR A 120 19.14 11.44 -6.77
C THR A 120 19.85 11.49 -5.43
N SER A 121 19.76 10.43 -4.65
CA SER A 121 20.45 10.27 -3.37
C SER A 121 21.06 8.87 -3.30
N GLY A 122 22.35 8.77 -2.98
CA GLY A 122 23.04 7.47 -2.87
C GLY A 122 23.06 6.65 -4.17
N GLY A 123 23.07 7.31 -5.34
CA GLY A 123 23.10 6.63 -6.65
C GLY A 123 21.73 6.15 -7.17
N ALA A 124 20.64 6.34 -6.41
CA ALA A 124 19.29 5.99 -6.82
C ALA A 124 18.40 7.23 -6.88
N THR A 125 17.60 7.37 -7.96
CA THR A 125 16.62 8.46 -8.11
C THR A 125 15.27 7.93 -7.65
N GLY A 126 14.88 8.23 -6.41
CA GLY A 126 13.66 7.66 -5.82
C GLY A 126 12.67 8.69 -5.27
N TRP A 127 13.06 9.96 -5.25
CA TRP A 127 12.30 11.04 -4.62
C TRP A 127 11.92 12.12 -5.63
N LEU A 128 10.71 12.64 -5.52
CA LEU A 128 10.25 13.83 -6.23
C LEU A 128 10.23 15.03 -5.29
N ASN A 129 10.84 16.12 -5.73
CA ASN A 129 10.77 17.40 -5.02
C ASN A 129 9.51 18.16 -5.48
N LEU A 130 8.53 18.22 -4.60
CA LEU A 130 7.30 18.99 -4.82
C LEU A 130 7.38 20.40 -4.16
N GLY A 131 8.58 20.86 -3.86
CA GLY A 131 8.83 22.14 -3.19
C GLY A 131 8.74 22.02 -1.66
N ILE A 132 7.53 21.87 -1.13
CA ILE A 132 7.28 21.79 0.33
C ILE A 132 7.54 20.38 0.86
N ILE A 133 7.31 19.36 0.04
CA ILE A 133 7.36 17.94 0.42
C ILE A 133 8.23 17.18 -0.57
N GLN A 134 9.02 16.26 -0.06
CA GLN A 134 9.71 15.25 -0.86
C GLN A 134 8.88 13.97 -0.83
N LEU A 135 8.39 13.55 -1.99
CA LEU A 135 7.59 12.34 -2.15
C LEU A 135 8.47 11.18 -2.63
N GLN A 136 8.51 10.10 -1.85
CA GLN A 136 9.12 8.85 -2.33
C GLN A 136 8.16 8.16 -3.30
N VAL A 137 8.53 8.12 -4.58
CA VAL A 137 7.67 7.60 -5.65
C VAL A 137 7.34 6.13 -5.45
N ALA A 138 8.30 5.33 -4.98
CA ALA A 138 8.08 3.91 -4.73
C ALA A 138 6.98 3.65 -3.68
N ASP A 139 6.88 4.49 -2.64
CA ASP A 139 5.83 4.35 -1.61
C ASP A 139 4.46 4.77 -2.14
N ALA A 140 4.38 5.90 -2.85
CA ALA A 140 3.15 6.33 -3.51
C ALA A 140 2.66 5.29 -4.53
N THR A 141 3.56 4.69 -5.29
CA THR A 141 3.26 3.63 -6.25
C THR A 141 2.67 2.39 -5.56
N LYS A 142 3.21 1.98 -4.40
CA LYS A 142 2.65 0.84 -3.64
C LYS A 142 1.20 1.07 -3.26
N VAL A 143 0.85 2.28 -2.79
CA VAL A 143 -0.54 2.63 -2.45
C VAL A 143 -1.44 2.56 -3.68
N CYS A 144 -1.01 3.14 -4.81
CA CYS A 144 -1.76 3.08 -6.07
C CYS A 144 -1.97 1.62 -6.52
N MET A 145 -0.95 0.77 -6.37
CA MET A 145 -1.02 -0.64 -6.76
C MET A 145 -1.94 -1.47 -5.86
N ILE A 146 -2.00 -1.18 -4.55
CA ILE A 146 -2.96 -1.83 -3.65
C ILE A 146 -4.39 -1.53 -4.10
N ILE A 147 -4.70 -0.28 -4.44
CA ILE A 147 -6.02 0.13 -4.91
C ILE A 147 -6.35 -0.55 -6.26
N PHE A 148 -5.38 -0.61 -7.17
CA PHE A 148 -5.55 -1.31 -8.45
C PHE A 148 -5.77 -2.81 -8.28
N MET A 149 -4.98 -3.47 -7.42
CA MET A 149 -5.15 -4.91 -7.14
C MET A 149 -6.52 -5.20 -6.53
N ALA A 150 -6.98 -4.39 -5.57
CA ALA A 150 -8.30 -4.52 -4.97
C ALA A 150 -9.43 -4.35 -6.01
N TYR A 151 -9.30 -3.36 -6.90
CA TYR A 151 -10.21 -3.19 -8.04
C TYR A 151 -10.23 -4.42 -8.95
N TYR A 152 -9.04 -4.92 -9.35
CA TYR A 152 -8.92 -6.04 -10.28
C TYR A 152 -9.56 -7.31 -9.71
N VAL A 153 -9.24 -7.64 -8.47
CA VAL A 153 -9.82 -8.79 -7.76
C VAL A 153 -11.34 -8.64 -7.62
N SER A 154 -11.82 -7.48 -7.19
CA SER A 154 -13.25 -7.22 -7.04
C SER A 154 -14.01 -7.37 -8.36
N LYS A 155 -13.42 -6.91 -9.48
CA LYS A 155 -14.04 -6.99 -10.81
C LYS A 155 -14.10 -8.42 -11.35
N TYR A 156 -13.05 -9.20 -11.13
CA TYR A 156 -12.89 -10.54 -11.69
C TYR A 156 -13.02 -11.65 -10.65
N TRP A 157 -13.64 -11.39 -9.50
CA TRP A 157 -13.75 -12.31 -8.37
C TRP A 157 -14.17 -13.72 -8.76
N LYS A 158 -15.21 -13.84 -9.61
CA LYS A 158 -15.75 -15.12 -10.09
C LYS A 158 -14.79 -15.88 -11.01
N GLU A 159 -13.81 -15.19 -11.60
CA GLU A 159 -12.88 -15.75 -12.57
C GLU A 159 -11.45 -15.90 -12.01
N MET A 160 -11.23 -15.56 -10.74
CA MET A 160 -9.90 -15.63 -10.11
C MET A 160 -9.38 -17.07 -9.92
N HIS A 161 -10.22 -18.10 -10.17
CA HIS A 161 -9.77 -19.49 -10.25
C HIS A 161 -9.08 -19.81 -11.59
N LYS A 162 -9.25 -18.97 -12.63
CA LYS A 162 -8.65 -19.16 -13.96
C LYS A 162 -7.20 -18.67 -13.94
N PHE A 163 -6.26 -19.54 -14.34
CA PHE A 163 -4.84 -19.20 -14.45
C PHE A 163 -4.58 -17.90 -15.21
N LEU A 164 -5.27 -17.71 -16.34
CA LEU A 164 -5.08 -16.54 -17.20
C LEU A 164 -5.39 -15.21 -16.51
N ARG A 165 -6.33 -15.19 -15.55
CA ARG A 165 -6.68 -13.99 -14.79
C ARG A 165 -5.62 -13.65 -13.75
N ILE A 166 -5.11 -14.65 -13.05
CA ILE A 166 -4.02 -14.51 -12.10
C ILE A 166 -2.75 -14.07 -12.86
N PHE A 167 -2.44 -14.74 -13.97
CA PHE A 167 -1.25 -14.40 -14.78
C PHE A 167 -1.30 -12.95 -15.31
N LYS A 168 -2.45 -12.47 -15.78
CA LYS A 168 -2.61 -11.07 -16.19
C LYS A 168 -2.34 -10.09 -15.04
N LEU A 169 -2.84 -10.37 -13.83
CA LEU A 169 -2.55 -9.53 -12.67
C LEU A 169 -1.05 -9.49 -12.37
N TRP A 170 -0.39 -10.66 -12.38
CA TRP A 170 1.05 -10.75 -12.22
C TRP A 170 1.81 -9.95 -13.27
N LEU A 171 1.38 -10.01 -14.52
CA LEU A 171 2.01 -9.26 -15.62
C LEU A 171 1.93 -7.73 -15.39
N PHE A 172 0.78 -7.22 -14.94
CA PHE A 172 0.64 -5.79 -14.62
C PHE A 172 1.58 -5.37 -13.49
N ILE A 173 1.67 -6.19 -12.43
CA ILE A 173 2.51 -5.88 -11.27
C ILE A 173 4.00 -6.04 -11.61
N ALA A 174 4.37 -7.10 -12.34
CA ALA A 174 5.76 -7.33 -12.78
C ALA A 174 6.25 -6.20 -13.71
N PHE A 175 5.40 -5.72 -14.62
CA PHE A 175 5.71 -4.57 -15.46
C PHE A 175 6.00 -3.31 -14.61
N GLN A 176 5.16 -3.05 -13.62
CA GLN A 176 5.33 -1.92 -12.70
C GLN A 176 6.59 -2.06 -11.84
N ALA A 177 6.84 -3.25 -11.30
CA ALA A 177 8.05 -3.56 -10.53
C ALA A 177 9.31 -3.39 -11.38
N GLY A 178 9.28 -3.85 -12.65
CA GLY A 178 10.35 -3.65 -13.61
C GLY A 178 10.63 -2.18 -13.92
N LEU A 179 9.59 -1.35 -14.05
CA LEU A 179 9.76 0.09 -14.22
C LEU A 179 10.42 0.76 -13.01
N ILE A 180 10.02 0.37 -11.79
CA ILE A 180 10.65 0.88 -10.56
C ILE A 180 12.12 0.47 -10.52
N LEU A 181 12.44 -0.77 -10.84
CA LEU A 181 13.81 -1.27 -10.85
C LEU A 181 14.66 -0.53 -11.89
N ALA A 182 14.13 -0.37 -13.11
CA ALA A 182 14.86 0.26 -14.22
C ALA A 182 15.08 1.77 -14.04
N ILE A 183 14.15 2.48 -13.40
CA ILE A 183 14.20 3.95 -13.30
C ILE A 183 14.73 4.40 -11.93
N SER A 184 14.30 3.74 -10.86
CA SER A 184 14.64 4.12 -9.48
C SER A 184 15.76 3.27 -8.86
N SER A 185 16.17 2.16 -9.50
CA SER A 185 17.15 1.18 -8.96
C SER A 185 16.79 0.69 -7.54
N ASN A 186 15.51 0.66 -7.21
CA ASN A 186 15.00 0.29 -5.88
C ASN A 186 14.50 -1.15 -5.85
N LEU A 187 15.43 -2.09 -5.62
CA LEU A 187 15.14 -3.52 -5.56
C LEU A 187 14.15 -3.87 -4.43
N SER A 188 14.28 -3.24 -3.26
CA SER A 188 13.40 -3.52 -2.11
C SER A 188 11.93 -3.24 -2.44
N SER A 189 11.65 -2.12 -3.10
CA SER A 189 10.28 -1.78 -3.49
C SER A 189 9.71 -2.69 -4.57
N CYS A 190 10.56 -3.15 -5.51
CA CYS A 190 10.20 -4.16 -6.49
C CYS A 190 9.78 -5.47 -5.80
N LEU A 191 10.59 -5.98 -4.88
CA LEU A 191 10.30 -7.20 -4.13
C LEU A 191 9.02 -7.09 -3.29
N ILE A 192 8.77 -5.94 -2.66
CA ILE A 192 7.55 -5.71 -1.89
C ILE A 192 6.31 -5.77 -2.80
N LEU A 193 6.35 -5.19 -3.99
CA LEU A 193 5.22 -5.26 -4.94
C LEU A 193 4.96 -6.71 -5.40
N LEU A 194 6.01 -7.46 -5.70
CA LEU A 194 5.88 -8.87 -6.07
C LEU A 194 5.35 -9.72 -4.91
N LEU A 195 5.80 -9.46 -3.68
CA LEU A 195 5.28 -10.12 -2.48
C LEU A 195 3.79 -9.78 -2.25
N MET A 196 3.39 -8.52 -2.45
CA MET A 196 1.99 -8.11 -2.30
C MET A 196 1.06 -8.87 -3.25
N VAL A 197 1.42 -8.99 -4.55
CA VAL A 197 0.59 -9.74 -5.50
C VAL A 197 0.60 -11.22 -5.19
N PHE A 198 1.72 -11.77 -4.72
CA PHE A 198 1.82 -13.16 -4.30
C PHE A 198 0.85 -13.46 -3.15
N VAL A 199 0.92 -12.69 -2.07
CA VAL A 199 0.05 -12.86 -0.90
C VAL A 199 -1.42 -12.69 -1.30
N LEU A 200 -1.75 -11.65 -2.08
CA LEU A 200 -3.11 -11.41 -2.52
C LEU A 200 -3.66 -12.56 -3.36
N THR A 201 -2.89 -13.03 -4.34
CA THR A 201 -3.32 -14.14 -5.20
C THR A 201 -3.36 -15.46 -4.45
N PHE A 202 -2.53 -15.66 -3.44
CA PHE A 202 -2.58 -16.82 -2.55
C PHE A 202 -3.88 -16.86 -1.74
N ILE A 203 -4.30 -15.71 -1.18
CA ILE A 203 -5.54 -15.61 -0.40
C ILE A 203 -6.79 -15.79 -1.27
N VAL A 204 -6.77 -15.22 -2.49
CA VAL A 204 -7.93 -15.20 -3.39
C VAL A 204 -8.00 -16.44 -4.28
N GLY A 205 -6.87 -17.06 -4.58
CA GLY A 205 -6.78 -18.22 -5.48
C GLY A 205 -7.25 -19.50 -4.80
N LYS A 206 -8.15 -20.24 -5.47
CA LYS A 206 -8.65 -21.53 -4.97
C LYS A 206 -7.66 -22.70 -5.13
N ASN A 207 -6.61 -22.54 -5.93
CA ASN A 207 -5.62 -23.58 -6.23
C ASN A 207 -4.24 -23.18 -5.69
N PRO A 208 -3.84 -23.64 -4.51
CA PRO A 208 -2.55 -23.27 -3.91
C PRO A 208 -1.33 -23.78 -4.73
N SER A 209 -1.46 -24.85 -5.51
CA SER A 209 -0.38 -25.43 -6.30
C SER A 209 0.20 -24.48 -7.36
N LEU A 210 -0.63 -23.62 -7.96
CA LEU A 210 -0.19 -22.61 -8.93
C LEU A 210 0.69 -21.53 -8.28
N HIS A 211 0.40 -21.18 -7.03
CA HIS A 211 1.10 -20.13 -6.31
C HIS A 211 2.45 -20.62 -5.76
N ILE A 212 2.53 -21.91 -5.39
CA ILE A 212 3.79 -22.55 -4.98
C ILE A 212 4.78 -22.56 -6.16
N GLY A 213 4.32 -22.89 -7.38
CA GLY A 213 5.16 -22.85 -8.58
C GLY A 213 5.71 -21.47 -8.89
N VAL A 214 4.87 -20.43 -8.82
CA VAL A 214 5.29 -19.03 -9.05
C VAL A 214 6.20 -18.52 -7.92
N GLY A 215 5.93 -18.89 -6.68
CA GLY A 215 6.76 -18.52 -5.52
C GLY A 215 8.15 -19.15 -5.59
N VAL A 216 8.25 -20.42 -5.91
CA VAL A 216 9.53 -21.14 -6.10
C VAL A 216 10.32 -20.53 -7.26
N PHE A 217 9.67 -20.24 -8.38
CA PHE A 217 10.33 -19.60 -9.52
C PHE A 217 10.87 -18.19 -9.18
N GLY A 218 10.13 -17.42 -8.40
CA GLY A 218 10.55 -16.07 -7.97
C GLY A 218 11.67 -16.05 -6.91
N ILE A 219 11.92 -17.17 -6.23
CA ILE A 219 13.03 -17.31 -5.25
C ILE A 219 14.31 -17.78 -5.97
N VAL A 220 14.18 -18.53 -7.07
CA VAL A 220 15.30 -19.13 -7.80
C VAL A 220 15.83 -18.23 -8.92
N ALA A 221 15.03 -17.26 -9.39
CA ALA A 221 15.41 -16.27 -10.41
C ALA A 221 16.02 -15.01 -9.80
#